data_9103cf8318f7749fc1f277ff00ed1e30
#
_entry.id   9103cf8318f7749fc1f277ff00ed1e30
#
_cell.length_a   1.000
_cell.length_b   1.000
_cell.length_c   1.000
_cell.angle_alpha   90.00
_cell.angle_beta   90.00
_cell.angle_gamma   90.00
#
_symmetry.space_group_name_H-M   'P 1'
#
loop_
_entity.id
_entity.type
_entity.pdbx_description
1 polymer ?
#
loop_
_entity_poly.entity_id
_entity_poly.type
_entity_poly.pdbx_seq_one_letter_code
_entity_poly.pdbx_strand_id
1 'polypeptide(L)'
;MDLVSRIQRLPIGRFHYTLLVVIGLGWMFDAMDTGLISFILAKMAEDWQMTADQKSWVVSIGFVGMAIGAICSGGLADRFGRKTVFAVTLVIYSLATAACAFAPNLTWLLVFRFIVGLGLGGQLPVAVTLVSEYIPAHVRGRFIVLLESFWGLGWLVAALVSRFVIPDFGWQTAFLIGGLPALYAIVIWKM
;
A
#
# COMPACT_ATOMS: atom_id res chain seq x y z
N MET A 1 -15.83 -7.04 34.12
CA MET A 1 -14.61 -7.39 33.34
C MET A 1 -14.66 -6.63 32.04
N ASP A 2 -13.70 -5.77 31.82
CA ASP A 2 -13.62 -4.88 30.67
C ASP A 2 -13.37 -5.70 29.38
N LEU A 3 -13.94 -5.31 28.26
CA LEU A 3 -13.83 -5.99 26.95
C LEU A 3 -12.36 -6.20 26.56
N VAL A 4 -11.52 -5.23 26.86
CA VAL A 4 -10.07 -5.23 26.64
C VAL A 4 -9.39 -6.38 27.41
N SER A 5 -9.78 -6.61 28.67
CA SER A 5 -9.22 -7.68 29.50
C SER A 5 -9.61 -9.10 29.01
N ARG A 6 -10.75 -9.21 28.32
CA ARG A 6 -11.20 -10.45 27.68
C ARG A 6 -10.39 -10.77 26.42
N ILE A 7 -10.16 -9.77 25.56
CA ILE A 7 -9.36 -9.92 24.32
C ILE A 7 -7.92 -10.34 24.67
N GLN A 8 -7.33 -9.77 25.73
CA GLN A 8 -5.97 -10.10 26.16
C GLN A 8 -5.79 -11.54 26.69
N ARG A 9 -6.86 -12.21 27.08
CA ARG A 9 -6.85 -13.60 27.57
C ARG A 9 -7.18 -14.65 26.51
N LEU A 10 -7.57 -14.20 25.28
CA LEU A 10 -7.90 -15.13 24.22
C LEU A 10 -6.64 -15.88 23.74
N PRO A 11 -6.72 -17.20 23.56
CA PRO A 11 -5.65 -17.95 22.94
C PRO A 11 -5.50 -17.52 21.47
N ILE A 12 -4.26 -17.53 20.98
CA ILE A 12 -4.01 -17.25 19.56
C ILE A 12 -4.63 -18.38 18.75
N GLY A 13 -5.58 -18.02 17.88
CA GLY A 13 -6.32 -18.94 17.03
C GLY A 13 -6.20 -18.57 15.55
N ARG A 14 -6.86 -19.34 14.70
CA ARG A 14 -6.88 -19.14 13.23
C ARG A 14 -7.26 -17.71 12.83
N PHE A 15 -8.16 -17.07 13.56
CA PHE A 15 -8.58 -15.69 13.29
C PHE A 15 -7.39 -14.73 13.27
N HIS A 16 -6.48 -14.80 14.25
CA HIS A 16 -5.33 -13.90 14.36
C HIS A 16 -4.35 -14.08 13.19
N TYR A 17 -4.13 -15.31 12.75
CA TYR A 17 -3.29 -15.56 11.56
C TYR A 17 -3.98 -15.14 10.26
N THR A 18 -5.29 -15.35 10.13
CA THR A 18 -6.06 -14.87 8.99
C THR A 18 -6.00 -13.35 8.91
N LEU A 19 -6.21 -12.66 10.03
CA LEU A 19 -6.09 -11.20 10.12
C LEU A 19 -4.68 -10.74 9.68
N LEU A 20 -3.62 -11.37 10.22
CA LEU A 20 -2.24 -11.06 9.86
C LEU A 20 -1.99 -11.22 8.35
N VAL A 21 -2.43 -12.33 7.76
CA VAL A 21 -2.22 -12.60 6.33
C VAL A 21 -3.00 -11.62 5.47
N VAL A 22 -4.27 -11.35 5.81
CA VAL A 22 -5.09 -10.42 5.02
C VAL A 22 -4.54 -8.99 5.10
N ILE A 23 -4.22 -8.50 6.28
CA ILE A 23 -3.63 -7.16 6.40
C ILE A 23 -2.22 -7.13 5.82
N GLY A 24 -1.42 -8.20 6.05
CA GLY A 24 -0.07 -8.34 5.52
C GLY A 24 -0.01 -8.36 3.98
N LEU A 25 -0.96 -9.01 3.32
CA LEU A 25 -1.05 -8.95 1.85
C LEU A 25 -1.37 -7.53 1.36
N GLY A 26 -2.26 -6.80 2.04
CA GLY A 26 -2.47 -5.37 1.74
C GLY A 26 -1.17 -4.59 1.88
N TRP A 27 -0.44 -4.79 2.98
CA TRP A 27 0.85 -4.17 3.26
C TRP A 27 1.94 -4.55 2.23
N MET A 28 1.92 -5.78 1.75
CA MET A 28 2.77 -6.25 0.66
C MET A 28 2.50 -5.49 -0.66
N PHE A 29 1.23 -5.24 -0.97
CA PHE A 29 0.86 -4.48 -2.17
C PHE A 29 1.32 -3.02 -2.09
N ASP A 30 1.29 -2.40 -0.91
CA ASP A 30 1.81 -1.04 -0.69
C ASP A 30 3.31 -0.98 -0.94
N ALA A 31 4.05 -1.95 -0.42
CA ALA A 31 5.48 -2.09 -0.65
C ALA A 31 5.80 -2.37 -2.12
N MET A 32 4.98 -3.18 -2.79
CA MET A 32 5.11 -3.45 -4.22
C MET A 32 4.94 -2.16 -5.04
N ASP A 33 3.91 -1.35 -4.78
CA ASP A 33 3.70 -0.08 -5.51
C ASP A 33 4.85 0.89 -5.27
N THR A 34 5.30 1.02 -4.01
CA THR A 34 6.46 1.86 -3.64
C THR A 34 7.75 1.38 -4.34
N GLY A 35 7.93 0.08 -4.48
CA GLY A 35 9.07 -0.50 -5.20
C GLY A 35 8.96 -0.32 -6.72
N LEU A 36 7.78 -0.54 -7.28
CA LEU A 36 7.54 -0.45 -8.72
C LEU A 36 7.90 0.92 -9.29
N ILE A 37 7.58 2.02 -8.59
CA ILE A 37 7.91 3.36 -9.11
C ILE A 37 9.41 3.54 -9.31
N SER A 38 10.24 2.97 -8.43
CA SER A 38 11.70 3.08 -8.55
C SER A 38 12.23 2.41 -9.82
N PHE A 39 11.65 1.27 -10.19
CA PHE A 39 12.03 0.53 -11.40
C PHE A 39 11.40 1.12 -12.65
N ILE A 40 10.12 1.49 -12.60
CA ILE A 40 9.38 2.09 -13.72
C ILE A 40 10.00 3.42 -14.12
N LEU A 41 10.37 4.25 -13.12
CA LEU A 41 10.91 5.59 -13.36
C LEU A 41 12.21 5.54 -14.16
N ALA A 42 13.04 4.52 -13.98
CA ALA A 42 14.26 4.35 -14.75
C ALA A 42 13.96 4.22 -16.24
N LYS A 43 13.01 3.33 -16.61
CA LYS A 43 12.63 3.10 -18.02
C LYS A 43 11.81 4.24 -18.60
N MET A 44 10.82 4.73 -17.87
CA MET A 44 9.99 5.85 -18.30
C MET A 44 10.80 7.13 -18.52
N ALA A 45 11.84 7.35 -17.72
CA ALA A 45 12.71 8.51 -17.87
C ALA A 45 13.53 8.48 -19.18
N GLU A 46 13.88 7.29 -19.67
CA GLU A 46 14.48 7.13 -20.99
C GLU A 46 13.47 7.46 -22.09
N ASP A 47 12.26 6.90 -22.03
CA ASP A 47 11.22 7.06 -23.04
C ASP A 47 10.72 8.52 -23.13
N TRP A 48 10.61 9.20 -21.99
CA TRP A 48 10.13 10.58 -21.91
C TRP A 48 11.26 11.63 -21.87
N GLN A 49 12.53 11.21 -21.93
CA GLN A 49 13.72 12.06 -21.85
C GLN A 49 13.69 13.00 -20.62
N MET A 50 13.30 12.44 -19.47
CA MET A 50 13.10 13.21 -18.25
C MET A 50 14.42 13.71 -17.66
N THR A 51 14.42 14.96 -17.22
CA THR A 51 15.53 15.53 -16.45
C THR A 51 15.61 14.93 -15.04
N ALA A 52 16.75 15.09 -14.37
CA ALA A 52 16.94 14.65 -12.98
C ALA A 52 15.91 15.29 -12.03
N ASP A 53 15.60 16.58 -12.24
CA ASP A 53 14.61 17.30 -11.45
C ASP A 53 13.20 16.72 -11.64
N GLN A 54 12.81 16.41 -12.87
CA GLN A 54 11.50 15.81 -13.16
C GLN A 54 11.34 14.44 -12.49
N LYS A 55 12.39 13.59 -12.51
CA LYS A 55 12.42 12.32 -11.78
C LYS A 55 12.24 12.52 -10.27
N SER A 56 12.96 13.49 -9.72
CA SER A 56 12.85 13.84 -8.30
C SER A 56 11.44 14.31 -7.93
N TRP A 57 10.79 15.11 -8.79
CA TRP A 57 9.41 15.53 -8.57
C TRP A 57 8.42 14.37 -8.55
N VAL A 58 8.57 13.38 -9.44
CA VAL A 58 7.68 12.20 -9.48
C VAL A 58 7.74 11.40 -8.16
N VAL A 59 8.94 11.27 -7.59
CA VAL A 59 9.11 10.57 -6.30
C VAL A 59 8.62 11.43 -5.14
N SER A 60 9.04 12.70 -5.11
CA SER A 60 8.76 13.60 -3.98
C SER A 60 7.27 13.88 -3.82
N ILE A 61 6.52 14.05 -4.91
CA ILE A 61 5.08 14.33 -4.85
C ILE A 61 4.30 13.16 -4.23
N GLY A 62 4.76 11.93 -4.48
CA GLY A 62 4.21 10.74 -3.83
C GLY A 62 4.41 10.77 -2.31
N PHE A 63 5.61 11.12 -1.85
CA PHE A 63 5.88 11.26 -0.40
C PHE A 63 5.09 12.39 0.25
N VAL A 64 4.89 13.52 -0.45
CA VAL A 64 4.00 14.59 0.04
C VAL A 64 2.57 14.06 0.20
N GLY A 65 2.06 13.33 -0.79
CA GLY A 65 0.78 12.64 -0.69
C GLY A 65 0.71 11.69 0.51
N MET A 66 1.76 10.86 0.71
CA MET A 66 1.83 9.93 1.83
C MET A 66 1.79 10.65 3.19
N ALA A 67 2.51 11.75 3.35
CA ALA A 67 2.50 12.53 4.59
C ALA A 67 1.08 13.06 4.91
N ILE A 68 0.40 13.61 3.90
CA ILE A 68 -0.98 14.11 4.06
C ILE A 68 -1.95 12.96 4.35
N GLY A 69 -1.84 11.85 3.61
CA GLY A 69 -2.64 10.65 3.81
C GLY A 69 -2.50 10.07 5.22
N ALA A 70 -1.27 9.99 5.74
CA ALA A 70 -1.00 9.51 7.09
C ALA A 70 -1.66 10.39 8.18
N ILE A 71 -1.58 11.71 8.00
CA ILE A 71 -2.21 12.67 8.94
C ILE A 71 -3.75 12.53 8.93
N CYS A 72 -4.35 12.42 7.75
CA CYS A 72 -5.79 12.36 7.61
C CYS A 72 -6.39 11.01 8.01
N SER A 73 -5.66 9.92 7.80
CA SER A 73 -6.17 8.55 7.95
C SER A 73 -6.56 8.20 9.38
N GLY A 74 -5.85 8.72 10.39
CA GLY A 74 -6.16 8.49 11.79
C GLY A 74 -7.56 8.96 12.15
N GLY A 75 -7.88 10.24 11.88
CA GLY A 75 -9.19 10.80 12.14
C GLY A 75 -10.31 10.16 11.30
N LEU A 76 -10.00 9.78 10.06
CA LEU A 76 -10.95 9.04 9.21
C LEU A 76 -11.22 7.64 9.76
N ALA A 77 -10.18 6.95 10.23
CA ALA A 77 -10.31 5.61 10.80
C ALA A 77 -11.09 5.59 12.11
N ASP A 78 -10.95 6.63 12.92
CA ASP A 78 -11.72 6.76 14.16
C ASP A 78 -13.21 7.03 13.88
N ARG A 79 -13.54 7.74 12.77
CA ARG A 79 -14.92 8.08 12.40
C ARG A 79 -15.61 6.99 11.58
N PHE A 80 -14.94 6.39 10.62
CA PHE A 80 -15.53 5.44 9.65
C PHE A 80 -15.17 3.98 9.92
N GLY A 81 -14.32 3.75 10.93
CA GLY A 81 -13.80 2.44 11.26
C GLY A 81 -12.53 2.07 10.46
N ARG A 82 -11.60 1.41 11.13
CA ARG A 82 -10.26 1.10 10.59
C ARG A 82 -10.31 0.22 9.35
N LYS A 83 -11.17 -0.81 9.35
CA LYS A 83 -11.36 -1.71 8.21
C LYS A 83 -11.83 -0.98 6.95
N THR A 84 -12.80 -0.07 7.11
CA THR A 84 -13.34 0.72 6.00
C THR A 84 -12.28 1.63 5.40
N VAL A 85 -11.55 2.36 6.24
CA VAL A 85 -10.50 3.27 5.76
C VAL A 85 -9.38 2.48 5.08
N PHE A 86 -8.97 1.34 5.63
CA PHE A 86 -7.98 0.47 5.01
C PHE A 86 -8.41 -0.01 3.61
N ALA A 87 -9.66 -0.45 3.46
CA ALA A 87 -10.18 -0.90 2.16
C ALA A 87 -10.31 0.26 1.15
N VAL A 88 -10.80 1.42 1.59
CA VAL A 88 -10.99 2.59 0.72
C VAL A 88 -9.64 3.16 0.25
N THR A 89 -8.67 3.30 1.13
CA THR A 89 -7.33 3.78 0.77
C THR A 89 -6.62 2.82 -0.19
N LEU A 90 -6.80 1.50 -0.01
CA LEU A 90 -6.32 0.47 -0.94
C LEU A 90 -6.91 0.68 -2.35
N VAL A 91 -8.22 0.89 -2.46
CA VAL A 91 -8.88 1.14 -3.75
C VAL A 91 -8.37 2.44 -4.39
N ILE A 92 -8.27 3.52 -3.61
CA ILE A 92 -7.84 4.82 -4.11
C ILE A 92 -6.45 4.73 -4.71
N TYR A 93 -5.44 4.22 -3.97
CA TYR A 93 -4.10 4.19 -4.49
C TYR A 93 -3.95 3.22 -5.67
N SER A 94 -4.61 2.05 -5.61
CA SER A 94 -4.53 1.07 -6.68
C SER A 94 -5.11 1.60 -7.99
N LEU A 95 -6.27 2.27 -7.95
CA LEU A 95 -6.85 2.87 -9.14
C LEU A 95 -6.00 4.03 -9.65
N ALA A 96 -5.44 4.86 -8.76
CA ALA A 96 -4.54 5.93 -9.14
C ALA A 96 -3.23 5.39 -9.74
N THR A 97 -2.69 4.27 -9.23
CA THR A 97 -1.54 3.58 -9.82
C THR A 97 -1.87 3.06 -11.23
N ALA A 98 -3.02 2.41 -11.42
CA ALA A 98 -3.46 2.02 -12.76
C ALA A 98 -3.63 3.23 -13.70
N ALA A 99 -4.14 4.35 -13.19
CA ALA A 99 -4.28 5.58 -13.98
C ALA A 99 -2.93 6.16 -14.43
N CYS A 100 -1.84 5.94 -13.69
CA CYS A 100 -0.50 6.33 -14.11
C CYS A 100 -0.09 5.69 -15.44
N ALA A 101 -0.60 4.48 -15.77
CA ALA A 101 -0.33 3.82 -17.05
C ALA A 101 -0.85 4.62 -18.26
N PHE A 102 -1.86 5.44 -18.06
CA PHE A 102 -2.54 6.24 -19.08
C PHE A 102 -2.19 7.73 -19.00
N ALA A 103 -1.21 8.11 -18.19
CA ALA A 103 -0.81 9.51 -18.04
C ALA A 103 -0.28 10.06 -19.37
N PRO A 104 -0.90 11.12 -19.94
CA PRO A 104 -0.49 11.65 -21.24
C PRO A 104 0.76 12.54 -21.16
N ASN A 105 1.10 13.02 -19.98
CA ASN A 105 2.25 13.88 -19.74
C ASN A 105 2.65 13.87 -18.25
N LEU A 106 3.78 14.53 -17.95
CA LEU A 106 4.34 14.59 -16.60
C LEU A 106 3.36 15.19 -15.57
N THR A 107 2.59 16.21 -15.94
CA THR A 107 1.65 16.87 -15.01
C THR A 107 0.59 15.88 -14.51
N TRP A 108 -0.03 15.12 -15.40
CA TRP A 108 -1.01 14.12 -15.02
C TRP A 108 -0.37 12.98 -14.21
N LEU A 109 0.85 12.57 -14.57
CA LEU A 109 1.59 11.60 -13.78
C LEU A 109 1.81 12.10 -12.34
N LEU A 110 2.20 13.34 -12.14
CA LEU A 110 2.38 13.95 -10.82
C LEU A 110 1.08 13.98 -10.02
N VAL A 111 -0.06 14.34 -10.67
CA VAL A 111 -1.37 14.31 -10.03
C VAL A 111 -1.73 12.91 -9.56
N PHE A 112 -1.57 11.91 -10.43
CA PHE A 112 -1.87 10.52 -10.06
C PHE A 112 -0.91 10.01 -8.97
N ARG A 113 0.38 10.31 -9.03
CA ARG A 113 1.36 9.98 -7.98
C ARG A 113 1.03 10.61 -6.63
N PHE A 114 0.53 11.83 -6.62
CA PHE A 114 0.04 12.46 -5.40
C PHE A 114 -1.15 11.69 -4.79
N ILE A 115 -2.13 11.30 -5.63
CA ILE A 115 -3.29 10.51 -5.19
C ILE A 115 -2.87 9.11 -4.70
N VAL A 116 -1.92 8.46 -5.40
CA VAL A 116 -1.31 7.20 -4.93
C VAL A 116 -0.73 7.39 -3.54
N GLY A 117 0.07 8.45 -3.35
CA GLY A 117 0.65 8.77 -2.05
C GLY A 117 -0.40 8.94 -0.95
N LEU A 118 -1.49 9.69 -1.22
CA LEU A 118 -2.58 9.87 -0.27
C LEU A 118 -3.16 8.53 0.23
N GLY A 119 -3.35 7.58 -0.69
CA GLY A 119 -3.84 6.26 -0.33
C GLY A 119 -2.82 5.44 0.47
N LEU A 120 -1.58 5.34 -0.02
CA LEU A 120 -0.50 4.60 0.63
C LEU A 120 -0.19 5.12 2.04
N GLY A 121 -0.13 6.45 2.22
CA GLY A 121 0.16 7.06 3.52
C GLY A 121 -0.89 6.73 4.58
N GLY A 122 -2.13 6.50 4.16
CA GLY A 122 -3.21 6.10 5.08
C GLY A 122 -3.12 4.64 5.54
N GLN A 123 -2.42 3.78 4.84
CA GLN A 123 -2.41 2.34 5.09
C GLN A 123 -1.63 1.97 6.36
N LEU A 124 -0.41 2.44 6.52
CA LEU A 124 0.48 2.03 7.62
C LEU A 124 -0.13 2.25 9.00
N PRO A 125 -0.57 3.48 9.38
CA PRO A 125 -1.11 3.69 10.72
C PRO A 125 -2.37 2.87 10.98
N VAL A 126 -3.19 2.65 9.94
CA VAL A 126 -4.42 1.86 10.05
C VAL A 126 -4.13 0.37 10.16
N ALA A 127 -3.19 -0.18 9.38
CA ALA A 127 -2.80 -1.59 9.43
C ALA A 127 -2.22 -1.98 10.80
N VAL A 128 -1.24 -1.20 11.29
CA VAL A 128 -0.60 -1.45 12.59
C VAL A 128 -1.61 -1.34 13.73
N THR A 129 -2.50 -0.35 13.68
CA THR A 129 -3.53 -0.18 14.71
C THR A 129 -4.52 -1.33 14.67
N LEU A 130 -5.00 -1.72 13.48
CA LEU A 130 -5.95 -2.82 13.32
C LEU A 130 -5.38 -4.13 13.87
N VAL A 131 -4.13 -4.46 13.54
CA VAL A 131 -3.45 -5.65 14.07
C VAL A 131 -3.28 -5.52 15.59
N SER A 132 -2.87 -4.35 16.09
CA SER A 132 -2.62 -4.14 17.53
C SER A 132 -3.88 -4.23 18.40
N GLU A 133 -5.05 -3.90 17.86
CA GLU A 133 -6.33 -3.96 18.59
C GLU A 133 -6.80 -5.39 18.81
N TYR A 134 -6.53 -6.31 17.88
CA TYR A 134 -7.00 -7.70 17.97
C TYR A 134 -5.96 -8.66 18.53
N ILE A 135 -4.68 -8.31 18.57
CA ILE A 135 -3.62 -9.19 19.04
C ILE A 135 -3.33 -8.98 20.53
N PRO A 136 -3.29 -10.07 21.35
CA PRO A 136 -2.93 -10.00 22.75
C PRO A 136 -1.55 -9.35 22.97
N ALA A 137 -1.43 -8.54 24.04
CA ALA A 137 -0.24 -7.71 24.29
C ALA A 137 1.07 -8.52 24.36
N HIS A 138 1.03 -9.73 24.93
CA HIS A 138 2.23 -10.57 25.13
C HIS A 138 2.86 -11.12 23.84
N VAL A 139 2.11 -11.12 22.70
CA VAL A 139 2.60 -11.58 21.39
C VAL A 139 2.55 -10.50 20.31
N ARG A 140 1.99 -9.32 20.62
CA ARG A 140 1.78 -8.21 19.68
C ARG A 140 3.06 -7.86 18.92
N GLY A 141 4.20 -7.77 19.60
CA GLY A 141 5.46 -7.46 18.95
C GLY A 141 5.85 -8.47 17.88
N ARG A 142 5.61 -9.77 18.10
CA ARG A 142 5.88 -10.80 17.08
C ARG A 142 4.98 -10.65 15.86
N PHE A 143 3.70 -10.33 16.04
CA PHE A 143 2.76 -10.13 14.95
C PHE A 143 3.09 -8.88 14.15
N ILE A 144 3.55 -7.79 14.79
CA ILE A 144 4.01 -6.59 14.09
C ILE A 144 5.24 -6.90 13.24
N VAL A 145 6.24 -7.60 13.77
CA VAL A 145 7.42 -8.01 12.99
C VAL A 145 7.05 -8.91 11.81
N LEU A 146 6.10 -9.84 12.00
CA LEU A 146 5.57 -10.66 10.91
C LEU A 146 4.82 -9.81 9.86
N LEU A 147 4.06 -8.80 10.29
CA LEU A 147 3.41 -7.86 9.39
C LEU A 147 4.45 -7.10 8.55
N GLU A 148 5.49 -6.58 9.20
CA GLU A 148 6.57 -5.86 8.51
C GLU A 148 7.36 -6.74 7.52
N SER A 149 7.43 -8.06 7.73
CA SER A 149 8.10 -8.95 6.78
C SER A 149 7.39 -9.01 5.42
N PHE A 150 6.09 -8.72 5.35
CA PHE A 150 5.36 -8.59 4.09
C PHE A 150 5.86 -7.42 3.22
N TRP A 151 6.45 -6.38 3.85
CA TRP A 151 7.09 -5.28 3.13
C TRP A 151 8.24 -5.78 2.23
N GLY A 152 9.11 -6.64 2.76
CA GLY A 152 10.19 -7.25 1.97
C GLY A 152 9.67 -8.12 0.81
N LEU A 153 8.56 -8.84 1.02
CA LEU A 153 7.91 -9.61 -0.05
C LEU A 153 7.37 -8.69 -1.15
N GLY A 154 6.81 -7.53 -0.80
CA GLY A 154 6.32 -6.54 -1.76
C GLY A 154 7.45 -6.02 -2.66
N TRP A 155 8.61 -5.68 -2.10
CA TRP A 155 9.79 -5.29 -2.88
C TRP A 155 10.29 -6.40 -3.80
N LEU A 156 10.27 -7.65 -3.33
CA LEU A 156 10.61 -8.81 -4.16
C LEU A 156 9.67 -8.93 -5.36
N VAL A 157 8.35 -8.81 -5.13
CA VAL A 157 7.35 -8.85 -6.22
C VAL A 157 7.57 -7.68 -7.20
N ALA A 158 7.83 -6.46 -6.71
CA ALA A 158 8.15 -5.32 -7.56
C ALA A 158 9.38 -5.57 -8.44
N ALA A 159 10.44 -6.15 -7.87
CA ALA A 159 11.65 -6.50 -8.63
C ALA A 159 11.38 -7.58 -9.69
N LEU A 160 10.56 -8.60 -9.38
CA LEU A 160 10.17 -9.63 -10.33
C LEU A 160 9.32 -9.06 -11.47
N VAL A 161 8.33 -8.23 -11.15
CA VAL A 161 7.53 -7.52 -12.18
C VAL A 161 8.43 -6.65 -13.05
N SER A 162 9.34 -5.90 -12.46
CA SER A 162 10.29 -5.08 -13.22
C SER A 162 11.17 -5.92 -14.14
N ARG A 163 11.66 -7.04 -13.65
CA ARG A 163 12.60 -7.90 -14.41
C ARG A 163 11.93 -8.64 -15.57
N PHE A 164 10.69 -9.10 -15.39
CA PHE A 164 10.03 -10.00 -16.35
C PHE A 164 8.91 -9.32 -17.15
N VAL A 165 8.32 -8.24 -16.65
CA VAL A 165 7.20 -7.59 -17.34
C VAL A 165 7.63 -6.33 -18.09
N ILE A 166 8.44 -5.47 -17.49
CA ILE A 166 8.80 -4.20 -18.12
C ILE A 166 9.54 -4.37 -19.47
N PRO A 167 10.49 -5.30 -19.62
CA PRO A 167 11.22 -5.46 -20.88
C PRO A 167 10.34 -5.85 -22.08
N ASP A 168 9.34 -6.72 -21.84
CA ASP A 168 8.52 -7.29 -22.92
C ASP A 168 7.20 -6.52 -23.13
N PHE A 169 6.62 -5.96 -22.06
CA PHE A 169 5.28 -5.35 -22.08
C PHE A 169 5.27 -3.85 -21.77
N GLY A 170 6.42 -3.27 -21.48
CA GLY A 170 6.55 -1.85 -21.16
C GLY A 170 6.17 -1.50 -19.70
N TRP A 171 6.55 -0.29 -19.29
CA TRP A 171 6.34 0.21 -17.93
C TRP A 171 4.85 0.46 -17.62
N GLN A 172 4.02 0.72 -18.63
CA GLN A 172 2.57 0.90 -18.46
C GLN A 172 1.92 -0.34 -17.85
N THR A 173 2.33 -1.53 -18.32
CA THR A 173 1.81 -2.80 -17.81
C THR A 173 2.17 -3.01 -16.34
N ALA A 174 3.35 -2.56 -15.90
CA ALA A 174 3.72 -2.63 -14.48
C ALA A 174 2.80 -1.75 -13.60
N PHE A 175 2.39 -0.57 -14.07
CA PHE A 175 1.39 0.26 -13.38
C PHE A 175 0.01 -0.43 -13.33
N LEU A 176 -0.40 -1.10 -14.41
CA LEU A 176 -1.68 -1.85 -14.42
C LEU A 176 -1.65 -3.01 -13.42
N ILE A 177 -0.52 -3.71 -13.28
CA ILE A 177 -0.33 -4.73 -12.25
C ILE A 177 -0.42 -4.11 -10.85
N GLY A 178 0.17 -2.92 -10.65
CA GLY A 178 0.02 -2.13 -9.41
C GLY A 178 -1.43 -1.72 -9.10
N GLY A 179 -2.32 -1.75 -10.07
CA GLY A 179 -3.76 -1.53 -9.89
C GLY A 179 -4.55 -2.75 -9.42
N LEU A 180 -4.00 -3.97 -9.56
CA LEU A 180 -4.70 -5.21 -9.18
C LEU A 180 -5.11 -5.27 -7.70
N PRO A 181 -4.38 -4.68 -6.74
CA PRO A 181 -4.80 -4.66 -5.34
C PRO A 181 -6.19 -4.05 -5.09
N ALA A 182 -6.73 -3.23 -6.02
CA ALA A 182 -8.12 -2.76 -5.92
C ALA A 182 -9.11 -3.92 -5.82
N LEU A 183 -8.85 -5.05 -6.48
CA LEU A 183 -9.67 -6.26 -6.39
C LEU A 183 -9.55 -6.92 -5.01
N TYR A 184 -8.41 -6.75 -4.35
CA TYR A 184 -8.19 -7.29 -3.02
C TYR A 184 -9.04 -6.60 -1.95
N ALA A 185 -9.45 -5.36 -2.16
CA ALA A 185 -10.38 -4.66 -1.27
C ALA A 185 -11.70 -5.44 -1.07
N ILE A 186 -12.14 -6.23 -2.06
CA ILE A 186 -13.32 -7.09 -1.97
C ILE A 186 -13.13 -8.15 -0.88
N VAL A 187 -11.91 -8.70 -0.78
CA VAL A 187 -11.56 -9.71 0.26
C VAL A 187 -11.62 -9.07 1.64
N ILE A 188 -11.04 -7.87 1.77
CA ILE A 188 -11.04 -7.12 3.03
C ILE A 188 -12.49 -6.80 3.46
N TRP A 189 -13.37 -6.43 2.53
CA TRP A 189 -14.76 -6.11 2.86
C TRP A 189 -15.58 -7.31 3.33
N LYS A 190 -15.28 -8.49 2.82
CA LYS A 190 -15.96 -9.73 3.21
C LYS A 190 -15.48 -10.31 4.55
N MET A 191 -14.38 -9.84 5.07
CA MET A 191 -13.82 -10.22 6.38
C MET A 191 -14.48 -9.46 7.53
#